data_7b610d69e24aa3cf30c50dbed664db78
#
_entry.id   7b610d69e24aa3cf30c50dbed664db78
#
_cell.length_a   1.000
_cell.length_b   1.000
_cell.length_c   1.000
_cell.angle_alpha   90.00
_cell.angle_beta   90.00
_cell.angle_gamma   90.00
#
_symmetry.space_group_name_H-M   'P 1'
#
loop_
_entity.id
_entity.type
_entity.pdbx_description
1 polymer ?
#
loop_
_entity_poly.entity_id
_entity_poly.type
_entity_poly.pdbx_seq_one_letter_code
_entity_poly.pdbx_strand_id
1 'polypeptide(L)'
;ITAVSARSEQKDREIDLSPYAWEADPVALAKRSDIDIFIELMGGHEGPAKEATEAALHAGKDVVTANKALLAHHGQKLAEKAESGGQVLRFEAAVAGGIPVVKALTEGLAGNEITRILGVMNGSCNYILTRMQTEGLSYADVFTEADALGYLEADPELDVGGIDAGHKLALLSSIAYGTEVNFAGVELEGIGQISIDDIEQAADMGFRIKLLGVSQFTDRGLEQRMTPCLVPAQSPLGQLEGGTNMVVLEGDNVGQIVLRGAGAGEGPTASAVLSDICDLARGTRISTFGQPAKSLRQARTTQSVTPAPFYLRLQLLDKPGALARVAAILAEKGISIDRMRQYGHSEETAPVLIVTHKTSRQSLNKALEEMPTTNVLGAQPVALRIETV
;
A
#
# COMPACT_ATOMS: atom_id res chain seq x y z
N ILE A 1 -14.53 2.47 28.67
CA ILE A 1 -13.33 1.62 28.79
C ILE A 1 -13.35 1.00 30.18
N THR A 2 -13.21 -0.33 30.27
CA THR A 2 -13.25 -1.09 31.52
C THR A 2 -11.84 -1.45 31.99
N ALA A 3 -11.00 -1.90 31.08
CA ALA A 3 -9.63 -2.31 31.37
C ALA A 3 -8.67 -1.91 30.25
N VAL A 4 -7.39 -1.78 30.57
CA VAL A 4 -6.31 -1.43 29.66
C VAL A 4 -5.11 -2.35 29.86
N SER A 5 -4.37 -2.61 28.77
CA SER A 5 -3.12 -3.35 28.77
C SER A 5 -2.08 -2.64 27.89
N ALA A 6 -0.85 -2.60 28.36
CA ALA A 6 0.29 -2.13 27.56
C ALA A 6 1.59 -2.67 28.15
N ARG A 7 2.72 -2.52 27.42
CA ARG A 7 4.04 -3.02 27.82
C ARG A 7 4.53 -2.49 29.17
N SER A 8 4.16 -1.26 29.55
CA SER A 8 4.58 -0.60 30.79
C SER A 8 3.43 0.16 31.41
N GLU A 9 3.05 -0.18 32.61
CA GLU A 9 2.06 0.55 33.41
C GLU A 9 2.53 1.95 33.75
N GLN A 10 3.83 2.09 34.05
CA GLN A 10 4.43 3.33 34.57
C GLN A 10 4.77 4.36 33.48
N LYS A 11 4.60 4.02 32.18
CA LYS A 11 4.82 4.98 31.12
C LYS A 11 3.82 6.12 31.23
N ASP A 12 4.31 7.35 31.33
CA ASP A 12 3.45 8.53 31.26
C ASP A 12 2.78 8.60 29.87
N ARG A 13 1.46 8.73 29.86
CA ARG A 13 0.62 8.80 28.65
C ARG A 13 -0.19 10.08 28.61
N GLU A 14 0.11 11.04 29.49
CA GLU A 14 -0.61 12.31 29.61
C GLU A 14 -2.12 12.15 29.90
N ILE A 15 -2.55 10.95 30.30
CA ILE A 15 -3.93 10.63 30.68
C ILE A 15 -3.96 9.85 32.00
N ASP A 16 -4.99 10.09 32.83
CA ASP A 16 -5.21 9.34 34.05
C ASP A 16 -5.83 7.97 33.73
N LEU A 17 -5.07 6.91 33.97
CA LEU A 17 -5.51 5.52 33.82
C LEU A 17 -6.09 4.92 35.10
N SER A 18 -6.05 5.61 36.26
CA SER A 18 -6.52 5.10 37.56
C SER A 18 -7.99 4.65 37.60
N PRO A 19 -8.91 5.19 36.77
CA PRO A 19 -10.29 4.69 36.70
C PRO A 19 -10.45 3.33 36.03
N TYR A 20 -9.43 2.83 35.33
CA TYR A 20 -9.51 1.59 34.54
C TYR A 20 -8.72 0.47 35.19
N ALA A 21 -9.21 -0.77 35.10
CA ALA A 21 -8.43 -1.91 35.54
C ALA A 21 -7.17 -2.06 34.66
N TRP A 22 -6.01 -2.21 35.29
CA TRP A 22 -4.78 -2.55 34.61
C TRP A 22 -4.61 -4.06 34.50
N GLU A 23 -4.34 -4.56 33.31
CA GLU A 23 -4.03 -5.97 33.04
C GLU A 23 -2.70 -6.06 32.33
N ALA A 24 -1.69 -6.66 32.95
CA ALA A 24 -0.34 -6.75 32.39
C ALA A 24 -0.27 -7.70 31.19
N ASP A 25 -1.11 -8.75 31.19
CA ASP A 25 -1.19 -9.72 30.12
C ASP A 25 -2.39 -9.42 29.19
N PRO A 26 -2.16 -9.06 27.91
CA PRO A 26 -3.23 -8.78 26.98
C PRO A 26 -4.15 -9.99 26.71
N VAL A 27 -3.65 -11.23 26.89
CA VAL A 27 -4.47 -12.43 26.77
C VAL A 27 -5.42 -12.57 27.97
N ALA A 28 -4.97 -12.21 29.17
CA ALA A 28 -5.82 -12.17 30.35
C ALA A 28 -6.88 -11.06 30.22
N LEU A 29 -6.50 -9.87 29.74
CA LEU A 29 -7.45 -8.79 29.43
C LEU A 29 -8.53 -9.27 28.44
N ALA A 30 -8.16 -9.93 27.36
CA ALA A 30 -9.09 -10.45 26.35
C ALA A 30 -10.12 -11.45 26.91
N LYS A 31 -9.78 -12.16 28.00
CA LYS A 31 -10.65 -13.16 28.66
C LYS A 31 -11.53 -12.60 29.79
N ARG A 32 -11.41 -11.34 30.15
CA ARG A 32 -12.20 -10.74 31.23
C ARG A 32 -13.70 -10.89 30.97
N SER A 33 -14.47 -11.19 31.99
CA SER A 33 -15.93 -11.36 31.88
C SER A 33 -16.72 -10.05 31.89
N ASP A 34 -16.07 -8.94 32.24
CA ASP A 34 -16.65 -7.61 32.37
C ASP A 34 -16.43 -6.73 31.12
N ILE A 35 -15.95 -7.31 30.00
CA ILE A 35 -15.81 -6.61 28.70
C ILE A 35 -16.61 -7.33 27.62
N ASP A 36 -17.17 -6.59 26.69
CA ASP A 36 -17.91 -7.09 25.53
C ASP A 36 -17.09 -6.98 24.25
N ILE A 37 -16.25 -5.97 24.13
CA ILE A 37 -15.43 -5.66 22.96
C ILE A 37 -13.96 -5.62 23.36
N PHE A 38 -13.13 -6.32 22.63
CA PHE A 38 -11.67 -6.25 22.73
C PHE A 38 -11.11 -5.38 21.62
N ILE A 39 -10.27 -4.38 21.99
CA ILE A 39 -9.63 -3.46 21.05
C ILE A 39 -8.14 -3.79 20.99
N GLU A 40 -7.64 -4.17 19.82
CA GLU A 40 -6.23 -4.53 19.59
C GLU A 40 -5.51 -3.40 18.81
N LEU A 41 -4.50 -2.79 19.44
CA LEU A 41 -3.70 -1.69 18.89
C LEU A 41 -2.19 -1.95 19.07
N MET A 42 -1.77 -3.22 19.26
CA MET A 42 -0.39 -3.55 19.62
C MET A 42 0.57 -3.60 18.43
N GLY A 43 0.09 -3.99 17.27
CA GLY A 43 0.92 -4.22 16.08
C GLY A 43 1.65 -5.57 16.11
N GLY A 44 2.29 -5.91 14.97
CA GLY A 44 2.90 -7.22 14.73
C GLY A 44 1.88 -8.28 14.34
N HIS A 45 2.31 -9.31 13.61
CA HIS A 45 1.39 -10.35 13.13
C HIS A 45 1.50 -11.67 13.90
N GLU A 46 2.49 -11.81 14.77
CA GLU A 46 2.67 -12.95 15.67
C GLU A 46 2.75 -12.49 17.14
N GLY A 47 2.68 -13.46 18.07
CA GLY A 47 2.81 -13.20 19.50
C GLY A 47 1.58 -12.53 20.12
N PRO A 48 1.76 -11.56 21.05
CA PRO A 48 0.67 -11.08 21.93
C PRO A 48 -0.56 -10.54 21.21
N ALA A 49 -0.39 -9.85 20.08
CA ALA A 49 -1.49 -9.30 19.29
C ALA A 49 -2.40 -10.42 18.76
N LYS A 50 -1.81 -11.44 18.14
CA LYS A 50 -2.52 -12.59 17.62
C LYS A 50 -3.16 -13.42 18.75
N GLU A 51 -2.39 -13.73 19.78
CA GLU A 51 -2.84 -14.55 20.90
C GLU A 51 -4.01 -13.91 21.64
N ALA A 52 -3.95 -12.61 21.91
CA ALA A 52 -5.02 -11.89 22.57
C ALA A 52 -6.28 -11.77 21.69
N THR A 53 -6.10 -11.50 20.38
CA THR A 53 -7.22 -11.47 19.42
C THR A 53 -7.93 -12.83 19.35
N GLU A 54 -7.16 -13.92 19.23
CA GLU A 54 -7.73 -15.28 19.23
C GLU A 54 -8.42 -15.61 20.53
N ALA A 55 -7.85 -15.19 21.66
CA ALA A 55 -8.43 -15.39 22.99
C ALA A 55 -9.74 -14.62 23.19
N ALA A 56 -9.82 -13.39 22.69
CA ALA A 56 -11.03 -12.57 22.72
C ALA A 56 -12.17 -13.22 21.93
N LEU A 57 -11.91 -13.63 20.70
CA LEU A 57 -12.89 -14.34 19.85
C LEU A 57 -13.34 -15.65 20.53
N HIS A 58 -12.42 -16.42 21.11
CA HIS A 58 -12.76 -17.65 21.83
C HIS A 58 -13.59 -17.40 23.08
N ALA A 59 -13.39 -16.27 23.74
CA ALA A 59 -14.17 -15.84 24.91
C ALA A 59 -15.52 -15.18 24.54
N GLY A 60 -15.90 -15.20 23.25
CA GLY A 60 -17.17 -14.66 22.77
C GLY A 60 -17.21 -13.13 22.69
N LYS A 61 -16.04 -12.47 22.54
CA LYS A 61 -15.95 -11.01 22.42
C LYS A 61 -15.93 -10.58 20.97
N ASP A 62 -16.60 -9.47 20.65
CA ASP A 62 -16.34 -8.76 19.42
C ASP A 62 -14.95 -8.11 19.46
N VAL A 63 -14.30 -7.97 18.29
CA VAL A 63 -12.94 -7.45 18.20
C VAL A 63 -12.90 -6.25 17.24
N VAL A 64 -12.18 -5.20 17.66
CA VAL A 64 -11.79 -4.07 16.79
C VAL A 64 -10.28 -4.01 16.76
N THR A 65 -9.67 -4.03 15.55
CA THR A 65 -8.21 -4.00 15.41
C THR A 65 -7.74 -2.95 14.41
N ALA A 66 -6.61 -2.31 14.70
CA ALA A 66 -5.87 -1.46 13.75
C ALA A 66 -4.68 -2.20 13.10
N ASN A 67 -4.53 -3.51 13.35
CA ASN A 67 -3.35 -4.28 13.00
C ASN A 67 -3.44 -4.89 11.59
N LYS A 68 -3.04 -4.11 10.60
CA LYS A 68 -2.98 -4.53 9.19
C LYS A 68 -2.13 -5.77 8.96
N ALA A 69 -0.97 -5.88 9.65
CA ALA A 69 -0.08 -7.02 9.48
C ALA A 69 -0.72 -8.32 9.99
N LEU A 70 -1.38 -8.28 11.16
CA LEU A 70 -2.12 -9.42 11.70
C LEU A 70 -3.18 -9.91 10.71
N LEU A 71 -3.95 -8.98 10.13
CA LEU A 71 -5.01 -9.32 9.17
C LEU A 71 -4.45 -9.78 7.81
N ALA A 72 -3.34 -9.23 7.35
CA ALA A 72 -2.70 -9.64 6.10
C ALA A 72 -2.19 -11.09 6.16
N HIS A 73 -1.75 -11.55 7.32
CA HIS A 73 -1.21 -12.90 7.53
C HIS A 73 -2.23 -13.89 8.08
N HIS A 74 -3.18 -13.45 8.93
CA HIS A 74 -4.09 -14.32 9.65
C HIS A 74 -5.57 -13.96 9.48
N GLY A 75 -5.89 -12.92 8.70
CA GLY A 75 -7.24 -12.36 8.59
C GLY A 75 -8.30 -13.38 8.21
N GLN A 76 -8.02 -14.29 7.28
CA GLN A 76 -8.95 -15.36 6.88
C GLN A 76 -9.35 -16.23 8.09
N LYS A 77 -8.38 -16.74 8.83
CA LYS A 77 -8.63 -17.62 9.98
C LYS A 77 -9.32 -16.87 11.13
N LEU A 78 -8.96 -15.62 11.37
CA LEU A 78 -9.60 -14.81 12.41
C LEU A 78 -11.04 -14.47 12.05
N ALA A 79 -11.33 -14.17 10.78
CA ALA A 79 -12.69 -13.94 10.30
C ALA A 79 -13.56 -15.19 10.40
N GLU A 80 -13.06 -16.35 9.98
CA GLU A 80 -13.75 -17.63 10.13
C GLU A 80 -14.06 -17.97 11.60
N LYS A 81 -13.10 -17.69 12.48
CA LYS A 81 -13.26 -17.89 13.92
C LYS A 81 -14.31 -16.95 14.52
N ALA A 82 -14.28 -15.66 14.16
CA ALA A 82 -15.28 -14.69 14.60
C ALA A 82 -16.68 -15.12 14.14
N GLU A 83 -16.85 -15.35 12.85
CA GLU A 83 -18.15 -15.71 12.27
C GLU A 83 -18.71 -17.04 12.82
N SER A 84 -17.86 -18.05 13.02
CA SER A 84 -18.29 -19.34 13.58
C SER A 84 -18.76 -19.25 15.03
N GLY A 85 -18.22 -18.30 15.79
CA GLY A 85 -18.62 -18.01 17.17
C GLY A 85 -19.76 -17.00 17.28
N GLY A 86 -20.20 -16.40 16.17
CA GLY A 86 -21.19 -15.33 16.15
C GLY A 86 -20.64 -13.95 16.58
N GLN A 87 -19.30 -13.79 16.63
CA GLN A 87 -18.64 -12.52 16.91
C GLN A 87 -18.36 -11.76 15.61
N VAL A 88 -18.04 -10.46 15.75
CA VAL A 88 -17.65 -9.57 14.67
C VAL A 88 -16.20 -9.14 14.87
N LEU A 89 -15.43 -9.17 13.79
CA LEU A 89 -14.09 -8.60 13.71
C LEU A 89 -14.11 -7.39 12.78
N ARG A 90 -13.87 -6.19 13.33
CA ARG A 90 -13.85 -4.92 12.60
C ARG A 90 -12.43 -4.36 12.53
N PHE A 91 -12.11 -3.62 11.45
CA PHE A 91 -10.75 -3.18 11.23
C PHE A 91 -10.60 -1.90 10.37
N GLU A 92 -11.57 -0.98 10.44
CA GLU A 92 -11.49 0.29 9.68
C GLU A 92 -10.15 0.99 9.90
N ALA A 93 -9.68 1.02 11.14
CA ALA A 93 -8.42 1.66 11.51
C ALA A 93 -7.16 0.99 10.94
N ALA A 94 -7.25 -0.25 10.47
CA ALA A 94 -6.11 -0.97 9.89
C ALA A 94 -5.78 -0.52 8.46
N VAL A 95 -6.72 0.13 7.76
CA VAL A 95 -6.53 0.53 6.36
C VAL A 95 -6.77 2.02 6.19
N ALA A 96 -5.71 2.74 5.84
CA ALA A 96 -5.76 4.19 5.56
C ALA A 96 -6.30 5.06 6.72
N GLY A 97 -6.14 4.63 7.97
CA GLY A 97 -6.38 5.39 9.19
C GLY A 97 -7.75 6.05 9.26
N GLY A 98 -7.82 7.36 9.06
CA GLY A 98 -9.07 8.13 9.15
C GLY A 98 -9.93 8.11 7.88
N ILE A 99 -9.51 7.43 6.81
CA ILE A 99 -10.30 7.30 5.57
C ILE A 99 -11.25 6.09 5.71
N PRO A 100 -12.59 6.27 5.67
CA PRO A 100 -13.55 5.19 5.89
C PRO A 100 -13.68 4.27 4.66
N VAL A 101 -12.58 3.66 4.21
CA VAL A 101 -12.51 2.90 2.97
C VAL A 101 -13.05 1.47 3.11
N VAL A 102 -12.87 0.83 4.27
CA VAL A 102 -13.41 -0.51 4.54
C VAL A 102 -14.93 -0.44 4.55
N LYS A 103 -15.53 0.54 5.25
CA LYS A 103 -16.98 0.77 5.26
C LYS A 103 -17.50 1.18 3.90
N ALA A 104 -16.76 2.01 3.15
CA ALA A 104 -17.15 2.35 1.79
C ALA A 104 -17.34 1.09 0.93
N LEU A 105 -16.39 0.16 0.99
CA LEU A 105 -16.44 -1.09 0.22
C LEU A 105 -17.49 -2.08 0.75
N THR A 106 -17.56 -2.29 2.07
CA THR A 106 -18.41 -3.32 2.66
C THR A 106 -19.88 -2.90 2.76
N GLU A 107 -20.18 -1.60 2.78
CA GLU A 107 -21.51 -1.05 3.01
C GLU A 107 -21.96 -0.17 1.83
N GLY A 108 -21.31 0.97 1.62
CA GLY A 108 -21.77 1.98 0.63
C GLY A 108 -21.70 1.51 -0.82
N LEU A 109 -20.70 0.69 -1.14
CA LEU A 109 -20.43 0.20 -2.49
C LEU A 109 -20.75 -1.28 -2.68
N ALA A 110 -21.33 -1.94 -1.67
CA ALA A 110 -21.62 -3.38 -1.70
C ALA A 110 -22.49 -3.86 -2.88
N GLY A 111 -23.22 -2.95 -3.52
CA GLY A 111 -24.03 -3.22 -4.71
C GLY A 111 -23.30 -3.05 -6.05
N ASN A 112 -21.99 -2.76 -6.04
CA ASN A 112 -21.19 -2.54 -7.24
C ASN A 112 -20.15 -3.65 -7.41
N GLU A 113 -19.77 -3.93 -8.65
CA GLU A 113 -18.58 -4.69 -8.96
C GLU A 113 -17.39 -3.72 -9.01
N ILE A 114 -16.47 -3.85 -8.05
CA ILE A 114 -15.24 -3.05 -8.04
C ILE A 114 -14.30 -3.61 -9.09
N THR A 115 -13.97 -2.79 -10.08
CA THR A 115 -13.12 -3.18 -11.21
C THR A 115 -11.66 -2.90 -10.96
N ARG A 116 -11.36 -1.83 -10.17
CA ARG A 116 -9.98 -1.42 -9.90
C ARG A 116 -9.88 -0.63 -8.60
N ILE A 117 -8.78 -0.82 -7.88
CA ILE A 117 -8.37 -0.02 -6.73
C ILE A 117 -7.02 0.61 -7.05
N LEU A 118 -6.89 1.92 -6.82
CA LEU A 118 -5.60 2.61 -6.82
C LEU A 118 -5.45 3.35 -5.49
N GLY A 119 -4.21 3.49 -5.01
CA GLY A 119 -4.03 4.27 -3.78
C GLY A 119 -2.59 4.61 -3.45
N VAL A 120 -2.42 5.80 -2.90
CA VAL A 120 -1.25 6.21 -2.14
C VAL A 120 -1.57 5.95 -0.67
N MET A 121 -1.07 4.83 -0.15
CA MET A 121 -1.46 4.28 1.16
C MET A 121 -0.34 4.31 2.20
N ASN A 122 0.80 4.92 1.86
CA ASN A 122 1.91 5.19 2.78
C ASN A 122 2.23 6.69 2.77
N GLY A 123 1.99 7.34 3.91
CA GLY A 123 2.20 8.78 4.08
C GLY A 123 3.68 9.15 4.07
N SER A 124 4.55 8.31 4.64
CA SER A 124 5.99 8.54 4.73
C SER A 124 6.62 8.57 3.34
N CYS A 125 6.32 7.60 2.48
CA CYS A 125 6.78 7.59 1.09
C CYS A 125 6.26 8.80 0.30
N ASN A 126 4.98 9.14 0.47
CA ASN A 126 4.43 10.32 -0.24
C ASN A 126 5.06 11.62 0.26
N TYR A 127 5.37 11.73 1.56
CA TYR A 127 6.11 12.85 2.12
C TYR A 127 7.51 12.95 1.49
N ILE A 128 8.28 11.85 1.49
CA ILE A 128 9.63 11.81 0.92
C ILE A 128 9.61 12.26 -0.56
N LEU A 129 8.77 11.65 -1.39
CA LEU A 129 8.68 11.98 -2.81
C LEU A 129 8.21 13.43 -3.05
N THR A 130 7.32 13.96 -2.19
CA THR A 130 6.87 15.35 -2.26
C THR A 130 8.03 16.32 -1.92
N ARG A 131 8.77 16.05 -0.85
CA ARG A 131 9.92 16.89 -0.43
C ARG A 131 11.04 16.91 -1.47
N MET A 132 11.38 15.72 -2.02
CA MET A 132 12.33 15.65 -3.14
C MET A 132 11.88 16.54 -4.29
N GLN A 133 10.59 16.51 -4.64
CA GLN A 133 10.04 17.29 -5.75
C GLN A 133 10.01 18.80 -5.48
N THR A 134 9.60 19.23 -4.28
CA THR A 134 9.38 20.65 -3.97
C THR A 134 10.66 21.39 -3.63
N GLU A 135 11.63 20.71 -3.02
CA GLU A 135 12.87 21.31 -2.52
C GLU A 135 14.10 20.93 -3.36
N GLY A 136 13.98 19.98 -4.30
CA GLY A 136 15.11 19.51 -5.10
C GLY A 136 16.14 18.72 -4.29
N LEU A 137 15.73 18.10 -3.18
CA LEU A 137 16.62 17.38 -2.28
C LEU A 137 16.81 15.93 -2.74
N SER A 138 17.96 15.34 -2.38
CA SER A 138 18.19 13.91 -2.64
C SER A 138 17.34 13.01 -1.76
N TYR A 139 17.12 11.78 -2.21
CA TYR A 139 16.42 10.77 -1.40
C TYR A 139 17.06 10.58 -0.02
N ALA A 140 18.41 10.55 0.06
CA ALA A 140 19.12 10.30 1.31
C ALA A 140 18.94 11.46 2.32
N ASP A 141 18.91 12.70 1.84
CA ASP A 141 18.70 13.88 2.70
C ASP A 141 17.28 13.87 3.27
N VAL A 142 16.29 13.66 2.40
CA VAL A 142 14.86 13.66 2.82
C VAL A 142 14.54 12.45 3.69
N PHE A 143 15.13 11.28 3.42
CA PHE A 143 14.99 10.10 4.27
C PHE A 143 15.46 10.39 5.70
N THR A 144 16.64 11.03 5.84
CA THR A 144 17.19 11.41 7.15
C THR A 144 16.28 12.43 7.86
N GLU A 145 15.73 13.40 7.14
CA GLU A 145 14.76 14.37 7.66
C GLU A 145 13.47 13.66 8.14
N ALA A 146 12.93 12.75 7.33
CA ALA A 146 11.71 12.02 7.65
C ALA A 146 11.87 11.13 8.91
N ASP A 147 13.03 10.49 9.06
CA ASP A 147 13.36 9.70 10.26
C ASP A 147 13.43 10.59 11.51
N ALA A 148 14.15 11.72 11.43
CA ALA A 148 14.25 12.68 12.53
C ALA A 148 12.91 13.29 12.96
N LEU A 149 11.97 13.44 12.02
CA LEU A 149 10.61 13.93 12.28
C LEU A 149 9.64 12.83 12.75
N GLY A 150 10.08 11.56 12.82
CA GLY A 150 9.26 10.43 13.24
C GLY A 150 8.21 9.99 12.23
N TYR A 151 8.42 10.26 10.94
CA TYR A 151 7.58 9.75 9.87
C TYR A 151 7.82 8.28 9.55
N LEU A 152 9.02 7.75 9.89
CA LEU A 152 9.39 6.37 9.63
C LEU A 152 9.15 5.50 10.87
N GLU A 153 8.77 4.25 10.67
CA GLU A 153 8.68 3.25 11.71
C GLU A 153 10.09 2.80 12.17
N ALA A 154 10.16 2.03 13.27
CA ALA A 154 11.44 1.52 13.80
C ALA A 154 12.22 0.66 12.78
N ASP A 155 11.52 0.01 11.86
CA ASP A 155 12.09 -0.63 10.67
C ASP A 155 11.63 0.16 9.44
N PRO A 156 12.45 1.09 8.92
CA PRO A 156 12.08 1.93 7.79
C PRO A 156 11.76 1.16 6.50
N GLU A 157 12.26 -0.06 6.34
CA GLU A 157 11.98 -0.88 5.16
C GLU A 157 10.50 -1.25 5.05
N LEU A 158 9.79 -1.32 6.17
CA LEU A 158 8.34 -1.51 6.19
C LEU A 158 7.62 -0.37 5.45
N ASP A 159 8.14 0.85 5.56
CA ASP A 159 7.61 2.03 4.88
C ASP A 159 8.13 2.12 3.45
N VAL A 160 9.45 2.35 3.30
CA VAL A 160 10.05 2.70 2.00
C VAL A 160 10.09 1.53 1.02
N GLY A 161 10.08 0.29 1.50
CA GLY A 161 9.93 -0.93 0.71
C GLY A 161 8.49 -1.20 0.27
N GLY A 162 7.50 -0.44 0.79
CA GLY A 162 6.09 -0.57 0.41
C GLY A 162 5.33 -1.71 1.12
N ILE A 163 5.93 -2.35 2.12
CA ILE A 163 5.36 -3.51 2.82
C ILE A 163 4.08 -3.10 3.57
N ASP A 164 4.13 -2.01 4.34
CA ASP A 164 2.98 -1.46 5.07
C ASP A 164 1.79 -1.17 4.14
N ALA A 165 2.06 -0.49 3.04
CA ALA A 165 1.03 -0.19 2.03
C ALA A 165 0.53 -1.45 1.30
N GLY A 166 1.41 -2.45 1.11
CA GLY A 166 1.06 -3.75 0.54
C GLY A 166 0.08 -4.55 1.40
N HIS A 167 0.23 -4.52 2.74
CA HIS A 167 -0.74 -5.10 3.66
C HIS A 167 -2.13 -4.48 3.47
N LYS A 168 -2.20 -3.15 3.42
CA LYS A 168 -3.46 -2.41 3.22
C LYS A 168 -4.11 -2.76 1.88
N LEU A 169 -3.31 -2.82 0.82
CA LEU A 169 -3.79 -3.18 -0.52
C LEU A 169 -4.36 -4.60 -0.57
N ALA A 170 -3.69 -5.58 0.06
CA ALA A 170 -4.17 -6.96 0.11
C ALA A 170 -5.51 -7.07 0.84
N LEU A 171 -5.71 -6.31 1.92
CA LEU A 171 -6.98 -6.26 2.65
C LEU A 171 -8.11 -5.65 1.80
N LEU A 172 -7.86 -4.52 1.14
CA LEU A 172 -8.84 -3.91 0.24
C LEU A 172 -9.21 -4.82 -0.93
N SER A 173 -8.22 -5.52 -1.50
CA SER A 173 -8.44 -6.47 -2.59
C SER A 173 -9.32 -7.63 -2.17
N SER A 174 -9.12 -8.16 -0.96
CA SER A 174 -9.96 -9.21 -0.39
C SER A 174 -11.43 -8.78 -0.32
N ILE A 175 -11.69 -7.60 0.20
CA ILE A 175 -13.05 -7.04 0.30
C ILE A 175 -13.66 -6.83 -1.09
N ALA A 176 -12.93 -6.13 -1.98
CA ALA A 176 -13.45 -5.70 -3.27
C ALA A 176 -13.78 -6.87 -4.22
N TYR A 177 -13.00 -7.95 -4.16
CA TYR A 177 -13.12 -9.06 -5.11
C TYR A 177 -13.65 -10.36 -4.49
N GLY A 178 -13.98 -10.38 -3.20
CA GLY A 178 -14.46 -11.57 -2.51
C GLY A 178 -13.44 -12.72 -2.51
N THR A 179 -12.17 -12.40 -2.27
CA THR A 179 -11.07 -13.37 -2.24
C THR A 179 -10.46 -13.48 -0.85
N GLU A 180 -9.82 -14.60 -0.55
CA GLU A 180 -8.95 -14.68 0.63
C GLU A 180 -7.85 -13.60 0.57
N VAL A 181 -7.43 -13.10 1.73
CA VAL A 181 -6.32 -12.13 1.79
C VAL A 181 -5.04 -12.79 1.28
N ASN A 182 -4.42 -12.19 0.28
CA ASN A 182 -3.21 -12.73 -0.34
C ASN A 182 -2.11 -11.67 -0.40
N PHE A 183 -1.46 -11.39 0.73
CA PHE A 183 -0.34 -10.48 0.79
C PHE A 183 0.90 -11.02 0.04
N ALA A 184 1.15 -12.33 0.10
CA ALA A 184 2.28 -12.93 -0.63
C ALA A 184 2.18 -12.77 -2.16
N GLY A 185 0.99 -12.48 -2.67
CA GLY A 185 0.75 -12.21 -4.08
C GLY A 185 0.91 -10.74 -4.48
N VAL A 186 1.22 -9.84 -3.56
CA VAL A 186 1.48 -8.43 -3.88
C VAL A 186 2.89 -8.27 -4.41
N GLU A 187 3.03 -7.72 -5.63
CA GLU A 187 4.33 -7.29 -6.16
C GLU A 187 4.76 -6.02 -5.42
N LEU A 188 5.91 -6.08 -4.72
CA LEU A 188 6.44 -4.97 -3.93
C LEU A 188 7.70 -4.41 -4.57
N GLU A 189 7.76 -3.08 -4.70
CA GLU A 189 8.96 -2.35 -5.13
C GLU A 189 9.01 -1.03 -4.37
N GLY A 190 10.11 -0.80 -3.62
CA GLY A 190 10.30 0.40 -2.80
C GLY A 190 10.70 1.64 -3.59
N ILE A 191 10.78 2.78 -2.89
CA ILE A 191 11.12 4.08 -3.49
C ILE A 191 12.62 4.41 -3.46
N GLY A 192 13.45 3.58 -2.83
CA GLY A 192 14.87 3.88 -2.60
C GLY A 192 15.72 4.09 -3.86
N GLN A 193 15.27 3.61 -5.02
CA GLN A 193 15.95 3.80 -6.31
C GLN A 193 15.58 5.09 -7.05
N ILE A 194 14.58 5.83 -6.55
CA ILE A 194 14.10 7.06 -7.19
C ILE A 194 15.12 8.18 -6.95
N SER A 195 15.61 8.76 -8.03
CA SER A 195 16.51 9.90 -7.97
C SER A 195 15.78 11.22 -8.17
N ILE A 196 16.45 12.33 -7.83
CA ILE A 196 15.92 13.66 -8.13
C ILE A 196 15.75 13.86 -9.65
N ASP A 197 16.66 13.30 -10.45
CA ASP A 197 16.54 13.36 -11.91
C ASP A 197 15.25 12.70 -12.40
N ASP A 198 14.84 11.54 -11.82
CA ASP A 198 13.58 10.88 -12.19
C ASP A 198 12.39 11.79 -11.89
N ILE A 199 12.40 12.49 -10.75
CA ILE A 199 11.32 13.38 -10.32
C ILE A 199 11.23 14.60 -11.26
N GLU A 200 12.36 15.22 -11.57
CA GLU A 200 12.42 16.37 -12.48
C GLU A 200 11.95 15.99 -13.89
N GLN A 201 12.41 14.84 -14.40
CA GLN A 201 12.04 14.36 -15.71
C GLN A 201 10.57 13.95 -15.80
N ALA A 202 10.05 13.31 -14.75
CA ALA A 202 8.62 13.00 -14.67
C ALA A 202 7.79 14.31 -14.70
N ALA A 203 8.21 15.33 -13.94
CA ALA A 203 7.55 16.63 -13.89
C ALA A 203 7.55 17.34 -15.27
N ASP A 204 8.68 17.33 -15.97
CA ASP A 204 8.81 17.90 -17.32
C ASP A 204 7.91 17.20 -18.36
N MET A 205 7.62 15.94 -18.14
CA MET A 205 6.68 15.16 -18.97
C MET A 205 5.21 15.26 -18.52
N GLY A 206 4.89 16.04 -17.48
CA GLY A 206 3.54 16.22 -16.96
C GLY A 206 3.08 15.10 -16.00
N PHE A 207 4.03 14.41 -15.38
CA PHE A 207 3.76 13.34 -14.41
C PHE A 207 4.29 13.67 -13.01
N ARG A 208 3.85 12.87 -12.05
CA ARG A 208 4.39 12.79 -10.70
C ARG A 208 4.71 11.33 -10.36
N ILE A 209 5.77 11.10 -9.59
CA ILE A 209 6.11 9.78 -9.09
C ILE A 209 5.41 9.56 -7.75
N LYS A 210 4.72 8.43 -7.62
CA LYS A 210 4.04 8.00 -6.39
C LYS A 210 4.35 6.53 -6.12
N LEU A 211 4.51 6.16 -4.84
CA LEU A 211 4.38 4.76 -4.45
C LEU A 211 2.89 4.41 -4.53
N LEU A 212 2.51 3.69 -5.58
CA LEU A 212 1.12 3.46 -5.93
C LEU A 212 0.73 2.00 -5.76
N GLY A 213 -0.29 1.77 -4.91
CA GLY A 213 -1.00 0.51 -4.86
C GLY A 213 -1.99 0.43 -6.02
N VAL A 214 -1.95 -0.69 -6.74
CA VAL A 214 -2.94 -1.00 -7.77
C VAL A 214 -3.40 -2.42 -7.60
N SER A 215 -4.71 -2.62 -7.56
CA SER A 215 -5.31 -3.95 -7.54
C SER A 215 -6.46 -4.02 -8.53
N GLN A 216 -6.52 -5.12 -9.29
CA GLN A 216 -7.59 -5.40 -10.24
C GLN A 216 -7.74 -6.90 -10.45
N PHE A 217 -8.97 -7.33 -10.71
CA PHE A 217 -9.25 -8.71 -11.08
C PHE A 217 -9.30 -8.84 -12.59
N THR A 218 -8.50 -9.73 -13.15
CA THR A 218 -8.39 -9.94 -14.59
C THR A 218 -8.83 -11.37 -14.95
N ASP A 219 -9.02 -11.65 -16.24
CA ASP A 219 -9.24 -13.02 -16.75
C ASP A 219 -8.10 -14.00 -16.43
N ARG A 220 -6.92 -13.47 -16.09
CA ARG A 220 -5.73 -14.24 -15.69
C ARG A 220 -5.58 -14.41 -14.18
N GLY A 221 -6.36 -13.68 -13.38
CA GLY A 221 -6.35 -13.70 -11.93
C GLY A 221 -6.24 -12.34 -11.28
N LEU A 222 -5.97 -12.33 -9.99
CA LEU A 222 -5.80 -11.13 -9.18
C LEU A 222 -4.40 -10.53 -9.39
N GLU A 223 -4.35 -9.31 -9.90
CA GLU A 223 -3.15 -8.48 -10.02
C GLU A 223 -3.12 -7.51 -8.85
N GLN A 224 -2.05 -7.56 -8.06
CA GLN A 224 -1.80 -6.66 -6.93
C GLN A 224 -0.35 -6.18 -6.99
N ARG A 225 -0.12 -4.88 -6.95
CA ARG A 225 1.23 -4.32 -6.88
C ARG A 225 1.27 -3.04 -6.06
N MET A 226 2.35 -2.83 -5.35
CA MET A 226 2.70 -1.63 -4.63
C MET A 226 4.08 -1.22 -5.14
N THR A 227 4.12 -0.34 -6.12
CA THR A 227 5.35 0.00 -6.85
C THR A 227 5.40 1.49 -7.17
N PRO A 228 6.59 2.09 -7.31
CA PRO A 228 6.72 3.45 -7.83
C PRO A 228 6.14 3.53 -9.25
N CYS A 229 5.24 4.49 -9.46
CA CYS A 229 4.58 4.72 -10.74
C CYS A 229 4.57 6.20 -11.09
N LEU A 230 4.59 6.51 -12.38
CA LEU A 230 4.25 7.82 -12.89
C LEU A 230 2.73 7.93 -13.01
N VAL A 231 2.16 8.98 -12.42
CA VAL A 231 0.73 9.34 -12.56
C VAL A 231 0.60 10.72 -13.17
N PRO A 232 -0.44 11.02 -13.99
CA PRO A 232 -0.64 12.35 -14.54
C PRO A 232 -0.64 13.41 -13.43
N ALA A 233 0.15 14.48 -13.59
CA ALA A 233 0.31 15.52 -12.57
C ALA A 233 -1.00 16.21 -12.20
N GLN A 234 -1.96 16.27 -13.12
CA GLN A 234 -3.27 16.89 -12.92
C GLN A 234 -4.32 15.91 -12.36
N SER A 235 -3.99 14.61 -12.23
CA SER A 235 -4.91 13.65 -11.62
C SER A 235 -5.01 13.85 -10.10
N PRO A 236 -6.09 13.37 -9.45
CA PRO A 236 -6.21 13.43 -7.99
C PRO A 236 -4.99 12.85 -7.26
N LEU A 237 -4.45 11.72 -7.73
CA LEU A 237 -3.26 11.09 -7.16
C LEU A 237 -1.99 11.90 -7.42
N GLY A 238 -1.86 12.54 -8.59
CA GLY A 238 -0.73 13.41 -8.92
C GLY A 238 -0.66 14.68 -8.06
N GLN A 239 -1.82 15.21 -7.69
CA GLN A 239 -1.96 16.39 -6.83
C GLN A 239 -1.90 16.09 -5.33
N LEU A 240 -1.71 14.82 -4.95
CA LEU A 240 -1.62 14.44 -3.55
C LEU A 240 -0.23 14.73 -3.01
N GLU A 241 -0.12 15.61 -2.01
CA GLU A 241 1.14 16.06 -1.41
C GLU A 241 1.24 15.71 0.08
N GLY A 242 2.47 15.74 0.60
CA GLY A 242 2.79 15.52 2.01
C GLY A 242 2.45 14.11 2.49
N GLY A 243 2.14 13.97 3.79
CA GLY A 243 1.80 12.68 4.42
C GLY A 243 0.37 12.21 4.22
N THR A 244 -0.40 12.84 3.30
CA THR A 244 -1.81 12.51 3.06
C THR A 244 -1.93 11.22 2.25
N ASN A 245 -2.95 10.41 2.57
CA ASN A 245 -3.30 9.20 1.82
C ASN A 245 -4.52 9.46 0.92
N MET A 246 -4.63 8.64 -0.12
CA MET A 246 -5.76 8.64 -1.03
C MET A 246 -6.02 7.23 -1.55
N VAL A 247 -7.29 6.84 -1.61
CA VAL A 247 -7.74 5.61 -2.27
C VAL A 247 -8.76 5.97 -3.33
N VAL A 248 -8.57 5.45 -4.53
CA VAL A 248 -9.46 5.58 -5.66
C VAL A 248 -10.08 4.21 -5.92
N LEU A 249 -11.39 4.15 -5.92
CA LEU A 249 -12.19 2.95 -6.19
C LEU A 249 -12.92 3.16 -7.51
N GLU A 250 -12.76 2.23 -8.44
CA GLU A 250 -13.48 2.22 -9.72
C GLU A 250 -14.49 1.07 -9.69
N GLY A 251 -15.74 1.38 -9.92
CA GLY A 251 -16.85 0.41 -9.95
C GLY A 251 -17.65 0.51 -11.25
N ASP A 252 -18.33 -0.56 -11.57
CA ASP A 252 -19.09 -0.71 -12.83
C ASP A 252 -20.21 0.33 -12.99
N ASN A 253 -21.02 0.52 -11.93
CA ASN A 253 -22.16 1.44 -11.97
C ASN A 253 -21.86 2.79 -11.30
N VAL A 254 -21.04 2.79 -10.24
CA VAL A 254 -20.73 4.01 -9.47
C VAL A 254 -19.69 4.89 -10.16
N GLY A 255 -18.92 4.32 -11.09
CA GLY A 255 -17.77 5.01 -11.68
C GLY A 255 -16.61 5.15 -10.69
N GLN A 256 -15.96 6.31 -10.69
CA GLN A 256 -14.78 6.56 -9.86
C GLN A 256 -15.17 7.28 -8.55
N ILE A 257 -14.77 6.71 -7.43
CA ILE A 257 -14.88 7.31 -6.09
C ILE A 257 -13.46 7.60 -5.58
N VAL A 258 -13.25 8.80 -5.06
CA VAL A 258 -11.98 9.25 -4.50
C VAL A 258 -12.16 9.53 -3.01
N LEU A 259 -11.40 8.83 -2.18
CA LEU A 259 -11.36 9.02 -0.73
C LEU A 259 -9.99 9.55 -0.34
N ARG A 260 -9.93 10.70 0.35
CA ARG A 260 -8.71 11.37 0.76
C ARG A 260 -8.76 11.74 2.24
N GLY A 261 -7.64 11.56 2.93
CA GLY A 261 -7.56 11.92 4.36
C GLY A 261 -6.22 11.56 4.98
N ALA A 262 -6.15 11.69 6.30
CA ALA A 262 -4.99 11.25 7.06
C ALA A 262 -4.94 9.72 7.10
N GLY A 263 -3.84 9.15 6.60
CA GLY A 263 -3.64 7.69 6.53
C GLY A 263 -3.17 7.05 7.84
N ALA A 264 -2.69 7.86 8.79
CA ALA A 264 -2.20 7.45 10.10
C ALA A 264 -2.34 8.61 11.09
N GLY A 265 -1.96 8.37 12.33
CA GLY A 265 -1.99 9.34 13.42
C GLY A 265 -3.01 8.97 14.51
N GLU A 266 -2.76 9.44 15.72
CA GLU A 266 -3.55 9.12 16.91
C GLU A 266 -5.05 9.43 16.72
N GLY A 267 -5.38 10.68 16.36
CA GLY A 267 -6.76 11.13 16.18
C GLY A 267 -7.50 10.38 15.05
N PRO A 268 -6.96 10.30 13.84
CA PRO A 268 -7.57 9.54 12.74
C PRO A 268 -7.78 8.06 13.06
N THR A 269 -6.81 7.39 13.68
CA THR A 269 -6.90 5.98 14.08
C THR A 269 -7.97 5.80 15.16
N ALA A 270 -7.98 6.65 16.19
CA ALA A 270 -9.00 6.63 17.24
C ALA A 270 -10.42 6.87 16.69
N SER A 271 -10.56 7.78 15.73
CA SER A 271 -11.84 8.03 15.05
C SER A 271 -12.37 6.78 14.34
N ALA A 272 -11.52 6.05 13.62
CA ALA A 272 -11.90 4.82 12.93
C ALA A 272 -12.25 3.69 13.92
N VAL A 273 -11.45 3.52 14.98
CA VAL A 273 -11.73 2.55 16.08
C VAL A 273 -13.08 2.85 16.73
N LEU A 274 -13.31 4.12 17.09
CA LEU A 274 -14.58 4.53 17.71
C LEU A 274 -15.76 4.32 16.77
N SER A 275 -15.59 4.55 15.49
CA SER A 275 -16.62 4.28 14.48
C SER A 275 -17.02 2.80 14.47
N ASP A 276 -16.05 1.88 14.52
CA ASP A 276 -16.30 0.45 14.57
C ASP A 276 -16.98 0.03 15.89
N ILE A 277 -16.56 0.60 17.02
CA ILE A 277 -17.21 0.38 18.32
C ILE A 277 -18.67 0.87 18.29
N CYS A 278 -18.94 2.04 17.70
CA CYS A 278 -20.31 2.56 17.57
C CYS A 278 -21.20 1.63 16.74
N ASP A 279 -20.67 1.03 15.68
CA ASP A 279 -21.44 0.09 14.87
C ASP A 279 -21.75 -1.19 15.65
N LEU A 280 -20.79 -1.74 16.38
CA LEU A 280 -21.01 -2.89 17.26
C LEU A 280 -22.06 -2.57 18.34
N ALA A 281 -21.98 -1.38 18.97
CA ALA A 281 -22.93 -0.93 19.97
C ALA A 281 -24.37 -0.72 19.41
N ARG A 282 -24.48 -0.41 18.12
CA ARG A 282 -25.77 -0.31 17.40
C ARG A 282 -26.31 -1.67 16.94
N GLY A 283 -25.55 -2.74 17.13
CA GLY A 283 -25.92 -4.08 16.70
C GLY A 283 -25.62 -4.36 15.23
N THR A 284 -24.81 -3.55 14.56
CA THR A 284 -24.38 -3.78 13.18
C THR A 284 -23.43 -4.97 13.12
N ARG A 285 -23.84 -6.03 12.42
CA ARG A 285 -23.08 -7.27 12.31
C ARG A 285 -22.84 -7.60 10.83
N ILE A 286 -21.73 -7.14 10.29
CA ILE A 286 -21.29 -7.39 8.92
C ILE A 286 -20.09 -8.33 8.98
N SER A 287 -20.02 -9.28 8.06
CA SER A 287 -18.89 -10.17 7.88
C SER A 287 -17.59 -9.38 7.72
N THR A 288 -16.50 -9.85 8.28
CA THR A 288 -15.21 -9.15 8.37
C THR A 288 -14.75 -8.55 7.04
N PHE A 289 -14.88 -9.29 5.94
CA PHE A 289 -14.53 -8.86 4.58
C PHE A 289 -15.75 -8.53 3.70
N GLY A 290 -16.88 -8.13 4.29
CA GLY A 290 -18.11 -7.79 3.57
C GLY A 290 -18.91 -8.99 3.07
N GLN A 291 -18.29 -10.17 3.04
CA GLN A 291 -18.89 -11.46 2.68
C GLN A 291 -18.48 -12.51 3.71
N PRO A 292 -19.27 -13.58 3.90
CA PRO A 292 -18.90 -14.66 4.82
C PRO A 292 -17.52 -15.22 4.52
N ALA A 293 -16.65 -15.31 5.52
CA ALA A 293 -15.25 -15.72 5.35
C ALA A 293 -15.11 -17.06 4.60
N LYS A 294 -16.02 -18.01 4.85
CA LYS A 294 -16.06 -19.31 4.15
C LYS A 294 -16.45 -19.22 2.66
N SER A 295 -16.99 -18.10 2.20
CA SER A 295 -17.35 -17.90 0.79
C SER A 295 -16.22 -17.20 0.00
N LEU A 296 -15.20 -16.68 0.67
CA LEU A 296 -14.04 -16.08 0.01
C LEU A 296 -13.28 -17.13 -0.79
N ARG A 297 -12.87 -16.76 -1.99
CA ARG A 297 -12.21 -17.67 -2.93
C ARG A 297 -10.70 -17.47 -2.93
N GLN A 298 -9.95 -18.55 -3.03
CA GLN A 298 -8.53 -18.39 -3.36
C GLN A 298 -8.39 -17.82 -4.78
N ALA A 299 -7.81 -16.63 -4.90
CA ALA A 299 -7.53 -16.05 -6.18
C ALA A 299 -6.19 -16.54 -6.73
N ARG A 300 -6.17 -16.94 -8.01
CA ARG A 300 -4.91 -17.14 -8.72
C ARG A 300 -4.21 -15.79 -8.80
N THR A 301 -3.02 -15.70 -8.25
CA THR A 301 -2.18 -14.50 -8.35
C THR A 301 -1.59 -14.39 -9.75
N THR A 302 -1.52 -13.18 -10.25
CA THR A 302 -0.85 -12.88 -11.51
C THR A 302 -0.07 -11.58 -11.36
N GLN A 303 1.18 -11.58 -11.84
CA GLN A 303 2.05 -10.41 -11.72
C GLN A 303 1.94 -9.53 -12.97
N SER A 304 1.64 -8.25 -12.76
CA SER A 304 1.70 -7.13 -13.74
C SER A 304 1.40 -7.51 -15.19
N VAL A 305 0.29 -8.24 -15.41
CA VAL A 305 -0.08 -8.74 -16.75
C VAL A 305 -0.74 -7.70 -17.63
N THR A 306 -1.33 -6.66 -17.04
CA THR A 306 -1.98 -5.58 -17.77
C THR A 306 -0.91 -4.74 -18.47
N PRO A 307 -0.91 -4.68 -19.82
CA PRO A 307 0.06 -3.87 -20.56
C PRO A 307 -0.06 -2.38 -20.21
N ALA A 308 1.08 -1.70 -20.04
CA ALA A 308 1.14 -0.27 -19.80
C ALA A 308 2.32 0.38 -20.51
N PRO A 309 2.35 1.71 -20.65
CA PRO A 309 3.56 2.43 -20.98
C PRO A 309 4.55 2.38 -19.82
N PHE A 310 5.84 2.48 -20.13
CA PHE A 310 6.89 2.57 -19.14
C PHE A 310 7.82 3.74 -19.43
N TYR A 311 8.26 4.38 -18.37
CA TYR A 311 9.38 5.30 -18.33
C TYR A 311 10.65 4.49 -18.06
N LEU A 312 11.68 4.69 -18.88
CA LEU A 312 12.99 4.07 -18.72
C LEU A 312 14.05 5.17 -18.57
N ARG A 313 14.85 5.11 -17.52
CA ARG A 313 16.07 5.93 -17.37
C ARG A 313 17.29 5.04 -17.60
N LEU A 314 18.09 5.42 -18.58
CA LEU A 314 19.30 4.73 -19.00
C LEU A 314 20.49 5.67 -18.91
N GLN A 315 21.61 5.20 -18.37
CA GLN A 315 22.90 5.87 -18.44
C GLN A 315 23.69 5.16 -19.55
N LEU A 316 23.70 5.71 -20.75
CA LEU A 316 24.46 5.11 -21.86
C LEU A 316 25.92 5.57 -21.80
N LEU A 317 26.83 4.66 -22.11
CA LEU A 317 28.22 5.05 -22.42
C LEU A 317 28.19 5.91 -23.68
N ASP A 318 28.94 7.04 -23.68
CA ASP A 318 29.01 7.94 -24.84
C ASP A 318 29.89 7.34 -25.95
N LYS A 319 29.33 6.35 -26.63
CA LYS A 319 29.98 5.57 -27.71
C LYS A 319 29.07 5.48 -28.92
N PRO A 320 29.62 5.57 -30.14
CA PRO A 320 28.85 5.32 -31.35
C PRO A 320 28.13 3.96 -31.31
N GLY A 321 26.83 3.97 -31.55
CA GLY A 321 26.01 2.77 -31.59
C GLY A 321 25.37 2.34 -30.27
N ALA A 322 25.69 2.96 -29.12
CA ALA A 322 25.12 2.60 -27.82
C ALA A 322 23.57 2.71 -27.83
N LEU A 323 23.03 3.83 -28.28
CA LEU A 323 21.59 4.03 -28.40
C LEU A 323 20.95 3.08 -29.42
N ALA A 324 21.63 2.83 -30.56
CA ALA A 324 21.16 1.91 -31.58
C ALA A 324 21.01 0.47 -31.02
N ARG A 325 21.96 0.05 -30.17
CA ARG A 325 21.89 -1.27 -29.52
C ARG A 325 20.73 -1.39 -28.58
N VAL A 326 20.48 -0.37 -27.74
CA VAL A 326 19.30 -0.34 -26.84
C VAL A 326 18.01 -0.38 -27.65
N ALA A 327 17.89 0.43 -28.69
CA ALA A 327 16.72 0.44 -29.56
C ALA A 327 16.48 -0.93 -30.24
N ALA A 328 17.55 -1.61 -30.65
CA ALA A 328 17.46 -2.97 -31.21
C ALA A 328 16.93 -3.98 -30.19
N ILE A 329 17.44 -3.96 -28.93
CA ILE A 329 16.95 -4.84 -27.86
C ILE A 329 15.45 -4.61 -27.61
N LEU A 330 15.03 -3.34 -27.49
CA LEU A 330 13.62 -3.02 -27.31
C LEU A 330 12.76 -3.58 -28.46
N ALA A 331 13.20 -3.37 -29.71
CA ALA A 331 12.51 -3.85 -30.90
C ALA A 331 12.43 -5.39 -30.96
N GLU A 332 13.52 -6.11 -30.61
CA GLU A 332 13.57 -7.57 -30.55
C GLU A 332 12.60 -8.15 -29.50
N LYS A 333 12.29 -7.41 -28.43
CA LYS A 333 11.29 -7.78 -27.42
C LYS A 333 9.88 -7.26 -27.74
N GLY A 334 9.68 -6.67 -28.92
CA GLY A 334 8.39 -6.14 -29.37
C GLY A 334 7.97 -4.86 -28.62
N ILE A 335 8.93 -4.11 -28.10
CA ILE A 335 8.69 -2.86 -27.36
C ILE A 335 8.86 -1.68 -28.31
N SER A 336 7.79 -0.94 -28.54
CA SER A 336 7.80 0.28 -29.35
C SER A 336 8.08 1.51 -28.47
N ILE A 337 8.94 2.40 -28.95
CA ILE A 337 9.25 3.67 -28.31
C ILE A 337 8.19 4.71 -28.73
N ASP A 338 7.54 5.36 -27.74
CA ASP A 338 6.63 6.48 -27.96
C ASP A 338 7.42 7.80 -28.08
N ARG A 339 8.28 8.06 -27.09
CA ARG A 339 9.15 9.23 -27.09
C ARG A 339 10.49 8.92 -26.45
N MET A 340 11.49 9.70 -26.80
CA MET A 340 12.84 9.57 -26.27
C MET A 340 13.46 10.95 -26.13
N ARG A 341 14.27 11.12 -25.09
CA ARG A 341 15.02 12.36 -24.82
C ARG A 341 16.42 12.01 -24.35
N GLN A 342 17.41 12.69 -24.89
CA GLN A 342 18.79 12.61 -24.46
C GLN A 342 19.17 13.93 -23.83
N TYR A 343 19.77 13.90 -22.66
CA TYR A 343 20.24 15.08 -21.94
C TYR A 343 21.75 15.25 -22.11
N GLY A 344 22.25 16.42 -21.71
CA GLY A 344 23.66 16.80 -21.87
C GLY A 344 24.63 15.76 -21.33
N HIS A 345 25.82 15.74 -21.90
CA HIS A 345 26.86 14.74 -21.64
C HIS A 345 27.64 15.02 -20.35
N SER A 346 27.95 13.96 -19.59
CA SER A 346 29.22 13.89 -18.85
C SER A 346 30.29 13.32 -19.81
N GLU A 347 31.59 13.46 -19.49
CA GLU A 347 32.66 12.98 -20.38
C GLU A 347 32.60 11.48 -20.73
N GLU A 348 31.86 10.67 -19.98
CA GLU A 348 31.81 9.21 -20.12
C GLU A 348 30.42 8.64 -20.40
N THR A 349 29.34 9.32 -19.98
CA THR A 349 27.95 8.80 -20.09
C THR A 349 26.98 9.85 -20.56
N ALA A 350 25.94 9.43 -21.28
CA ALA A 350 24.83 10.26 -21.70
C ALA A 350 23.51 9.69 -21.11
N PRO A 351 22.79 10.46 -20.27
CA PRO A 351 21.47 10.04 -19.79
C PRO A 351 20.46 10.07 -20.94
N VAL A 352 19.75 8.94 -21.09
CA VAL A 352 18.70 8.79 -22.08
C VAL A 352 17.42 8.34 -21.38
N LEU A 353 16.34 9.04 -21.66
CA LEU A 353 15.00 8.72 -21.21
C LEU A 353 14.18 8.18 -22.36
N ILE A 354 13.48 7.09 -22.12
CA ILE A 354 12.58 6.48 -23.10
C ILE A 354 11.21 6.31 -22.45
N VAL A 355 10.16 6.72 -23.14
CA VAL A 355 8.79 6.31 -22.84
C VAL A 355 8.36 5.31 -23.90
N THR A 356 7.86 4.16 -23.46
CA THR A 356 7.37 3.13 -24.37
C THR A 356 5.90 3.31 -24.68
N HIS A 357 5.42 2.79 -25.81
CA HIS A 357 4.01 2.44 -25.95
C HIS A 357 3.62 1.33 -24.97
N LYS A 358 2.31 1.01 -24.86
CA LYS A 358 1.84 -0.08 -23.98
C LYS A 358 2.58 -1.38 -24.31
N THR A 359 3.23 -1.94 -23.32
CA THR A 359 3.95 -3.21 -23.40
C THR A 359 3.72 -4.04 -22.13
N SER A 360 4.01 -5.35 -22.21
CA SER A 360 3.94 -6.22 -21.04
C SER A 360 5.17 -6.04 -20.14
N ARG A 361 4.99 -6.16 -18.82
CA ARG A 361 6.10 -6.17 -17.86
C ARG A 361 7.11 -7.29 -18.21
N GLN A 362 6.63 -8.44 -18.65
CA GLN A 362 7.48 -9.57 -19.04
C GLN A 362 8.42 -9.23 -20.22
N SER A 363 7.89 -8.57 -21.27
CA SER A 363 8.72 -8.13 -22.39
C SER A 363 9.77 -7.11 -21.94
N LEU A 364 9.35 -6.17 -21.07
CA LEU A 364 10.24 -5.16 -20.51
C LEU A 364 11.35 -5.79 -19.69
N ASN A 365 11.04 -6.70 -18.75
CA ASN A 365 12.03 -7.36 -17.93
C ASN A 365 13.08 -8.08 -18.76
N LYS A 366 12.67 -8.80 -19.82
CA LYS A 366 13.62 -9.44 -20.75
C LYS A 366 14.57 -8.44 -21.44
N ALA A 367 14.07 -7.25 -21.76
CA ALA A 367 14.91 -6.20 -22.33
C ALA A 367 15.88 -5.63 -21.28
N LEU A 368 15.40 -5.36 -20.06
CA LEU A 368 16.21 -4.85 -18.95
C LEU A 368 17.30 -5.83 -18.51
N GLU A 369 17.04 -7.13 -18.56
CA GLU A 369 18.02 -8.20 -18.26
C GLU A 369 19.10 -8.30 -19.35
N GLU A 370 18.76 -8.05 -20.61
CA GLU A 370 19.69 -8.12 -21.73
C GLU A 370 20.59 -6.87 -21.86
N MET A 371 20.04 -5.68 -21.61
CA MET A 371 20.76 -4.41 -21.79
C MET A 371 22.13 -4.36 -21.08
N PRO A 372 22.29 -4.76 -19.79
CA PRO A 372 23.59 -4.73 -19.11
C PRO A 372 24.65 -5.64 -19.76
N THR A 373 24.24 -6.72 -20.42
CA THR A 373 25.18 -7.68 -21.06
C THR A 373 25.87 -7.11 -22.28
N THR A 374 25.39 -5.97 -22.81
CA THR A 374 25.89 -5.38 -24.08
C THR A 374 27.03 -4.38 -23.88
N ASN A 375 27.43 -4.10 -22.64
CA ASN A 375 28.48 -3.13 -22.29
C ASN A 375 28.25 -1.72 -22.91
N VAL A 376 26.98 -1.30 -23.03
CA VAL A 376 26.59 0.04 -23.49
C VAL A 376 26.02 0.90 -22.37
N LEU A 377 25.79 0.33 -21.18
CA LEU A 377 25.28 1.02 -20.01
C LEU A 377 26.40 1.38 -19.05
N GLY A 378 26.35 2.60 -18.48
CA GLY A 378 27.20 3.06 -17.38
C GLY A 378 26.62 2.79 -16.01
N ALA A 379 25.31 2.50 -15.91
CA ALA A 379 24.60 2.16 -14.68
C ALA A 379 23.41 1.25 -14.95
N GLN A 380 22.85 0.66 -13.90
CA GLN A 380 21.64 -0.16 -14.02
C GLN A 380 20.45 0.69 -14.53
N PRO A 381 19.64 0.15 -15.45
CA PRO A 381 18.46 0.84 -15.95
C PRO A 381 17.38 0.93 -14.88
N VAL A 382 16.67 2.05 -14.84
CA VAL A 382 15.47 2.22 -14.01
C VAL A 382 14.24 2.21 -14.90
N ALA A 383 13.21 1.48 -14.50
CA ALA A 383 11.98 1.37 -15.26
C ALA A 383 10.77 1.59 -14.35
N LEU A 384 9.99 2.62 -14.60
CA LEU A 384 8.79 2.96 -13.85
C LEU A 384 7.56 2.84 -14.75
N ARG A 385 6.51 2.24 -14.21
CA ARG A 385 5.23 2.11 -14.92
C ARG A 385 4.52 3.46 -14.97
N ILE A 386 3.85 3.75 -16.08
CA ILE A 386 2.96 4.91 -16.21
C ILE A 386 1.53 4.42 -16.03
N GLU A 387 0.85 4.94 -15.01
CA GLU A 387 -0.55 4.62 -14.71
C GLU A 387 -1.48 5.74 -15.14
N THR A 388 -2.59 5.33 -15.74
CA THR A 388 -3.73 6.24 -16.01
C THR A 388 -4.70 6.16 -14.85
N VAL A 389 -5.15 7.32 -14.36
CA VAL A 389 -6.06 7.46 -13.21
C VAL A 389 -7.34 8.12 -13.69
#